data_812a22615346c5eadf7e4f45d2226d4b
#
_entry.id   812a22615346c5eadf7e4f45d2226d4b
#
_cell.length_a   1.000
_cell.length_b   1.000
_cell.length_c   1.000
_cell.angle_alpha   90.00
_cell.angle_beta   90.00
_cell.angle_gamma   90.00
#
_symmetry.space_group_name_H-M   'P 1'
#
loop_
_entity.id
_entity.type
_entity.pdbx_description
1 polymer ?
#
loop_
_entity_poly.entity_id
_entity_poly.type
_entity_poly.pdbx_seq_one_letter_code
_entity_poly.pdbx_strand_id
1 'polypeptide(L)'
;MHETIAVAMSGGVDSSVAAWLLREQGHALLGLTMALFPGCQAGGLSDAAAVAAQLSFPHRTLDLSQAFRAQVMDPFAAAYEQGETPNPCVACNRRIKFGALLEQAQALGCSALATGHYARLEDDPGSGRRLLKKAAHPEKDQSYVLSLLTQEQLSCSRFPPGGLSKEEI
;
A
#
# COMPACT_ATOMS: atom_id res chain seq x y z
N MET A 1 -19.57 -2.99 14.61
CA MET A 1 -18.82 -1.75 14.30
C MET A 1 -18.18 -1.95 12.94
N HIS A 2 -18.41 -1.06 11.98
CA HIS A 2 -17.76 -1.17 10.67
C HIS A 2 -16.27 -0.91 10.85
N GLU A 3 -15.46 -1.85 10.35
CA GLU A 3 -14.00 -1.74 10.32
C GLU A 3 -13.59 -0.56 9.45
N THR A 4 -12.76 0.36 9.97
CA THR A 4 -12.20 1.44 9.15
C THR A 4 -10.90 0.96 8.51
N ILE A 5 -10.82 1.02 7.18
CA ILE A 5 -9.65 0.60 6.41
C ILE A 5 -8.94 1.86 5.87
N ALA A 6 -7.66 1.97 6.14
CA ALA A 6 -6.82 2.97 5.46
C ALA A 6 -6.52 2.53 4.03
N VAL A 7 -6.58 3.45 3.08
CA VAL A 7 -6.18 3.19 1.69
C VAL A 7 -4.96 4.04 1.36
N ALA A 8 -3.85 3.40 1.01
CA ALA A 8 -2.66 4.09 0.52
C ALA A 8 -2.92 4.60 -0.90
N MET A 9 -3.11 5.89 -1.04
CA MET A 9 -3.48 6.55 -2.29
C MET A 9 -2.27 7.25 -2.91
N SER A 10 -2.01 6.98 -4.17
CA SER A 10 -0.92 7.61 -4.94
C SER A 10 -1.42 8.62 -5.98
N GLY A 11 -2.73 8.79 -6.13
CA GLY A 11 -3.37 9.51 -7.23
C GLY A 11 -3.49 8.70 -8.52
N GLY A 12 -2.90 7.49 -8.59
CA GLY A 12 -3.02 6.60 -9.75
C GLY A 12 -4.28 5.73 -9.71
N VAL A 13 -4.64 5.18 -10.88
CA VAL A 13 -5.86 4.39 -11.11
C VAL A 13 -5.95 3.20 -10.15
N ASP A 14 -4.88 2.41 -9.99
CA ASP A 14 -4.91 1.17 -9.22
C ASP A 14 -5.29 1.41 -7.74
N SER A 15 -4.77 2.48 -7.12
CA SER A 15 -5.12 2.85 -5.75
C SER A 15 -6.53 3.42 -5.64
N SER A 16 -7.00 4.12 -6.68
CA SER A 16 -8.36 4.66 -6.74
C SER A 16 -9.40 3.55 -6.87
N VAL A 17 -9.13 2.55 -7.70
CA VAL A 17 -9.98 1.35 -7.83
C VAL A 17 -9.98 0.54 -6.54
N ALA A 18 -8.83 0.40 -5.86
CA ALA A 18 -8.78 -0.25 -4.55
C ALA A 18 -9.71 0.43 -3.54
N ALA A 19 -9.72 1.77 -3.50
CA ALA A 19 -10.62 2.53 -2.64
C ALA A 19 -12.09 2.33 -3.03
N TRP A 20 -12.40 2.40 -4.32
CA TRP A 20 -13.75 2.20 -4.82
C TRP A 20 -14.31 0.82 -4.47
N LEU A 21 -13.52 -0.25 -4.71
CA LEU A 21 -13.92 -1.63 -4.41
C LEU A 21 -14.25 -1.83 -2.91
N LEU A 22 -13.42 -1.29 -2.02
CA LEU A 22 -13.65 -1.39 -0.58
C LEU A 22 -14.89 -0.60 -0.14
N ARG A 23 -15.14 0.56 -0.77
CA ARG A 23 -16.34 1.34 -0.52
C ARG A 23 -17.60 0.60 -0.94
N GLU A 24 -17.61 -0.01 -2.14
CA GLU A 24 -18.72 -0.83 -2.62
C GLU A 24 -18.99 -2.05 -1.71
N GLN A 25 -17.96 -2.55 -1.02
CA GLN A 25 -18.09 -3.59 0.00
C GLN A 25 -18.63 -3.06 1.34
N GLY A 26 -18.88 -1.75 1.46
CA GLY A 26 -19.46 -1.13 2.66
C GLY A 26 -18.47 -0.79 3.76
N HIS A 27 -17.16 -0.81 3.49
CA HIS A 27 -16.15 -0.41 4.49
C HIS A 27 -16.12 1.10 4.69
N ALA A 28 -15.88 1.54 5.93
CA ALA A 28 -15.47 2.90 6.23
C ALA A 28 -14.00 3.09 5.80
N LEU A 29 -13.70 4.18 5.09
CA LEU A 29 -12.37 4.42 4.51
C LEU A 29 -11.71 5.67 5.06
N LEU A 30 -10.37 5.63 5.14
CA LEU A 30 -9.49 6.79 5.33
C LEU A 30 -8.40 6.75 4.25
N GLY A 31 -8.40 7.73 3.34
CA GLY A 31 -7.34 7.88 2.34
C GLY A 31 -6.05 8.42 2.98
N LEU A 32 -4.93 7.79 2.72
CA LEU A 32 -3.61 8.22 3.17
C LEU A 32 -2.65 8.35 1.99
N THR A 33 -2.07 9.53 1.81
CA THR A 33 -0.99 9.75 0.83
C THR A 33 0.31 10.07 1.54
N MET A 34 1.39 9.42 1.12
CA MET A 34 2.73 9.62 1.67
C MET A 34 3.45 10.75 0.95
N ALA A 35 3.95 11.72 1.70
CA ALA A 35 4.97 12.65 1.23
C ALA A 35 6.35 12.04 1.50
N LEU A 36 7.07 11.62 0.46
CA LEU A 36 8.32 10.87 0.59
C LEU A 36 9.58 11.72 0.35
N PHE A 37 9.50 12.77 -0.48
CA PHE A 37 10.59 13.72 -0.75
C PHE A 37 10.04 15.03 -1.32
N PRO A 38 10.79 16.13 -1.21
CA PRO A 38 10.37 17.40 -1.78
C PRO A 38 10.14 17.29 -3.30
N GLY A 39 9.00 17.78 -3.77
CA GLY A 39 8.64 17.75 -5.20
C GLY A 39 7.97 16.46 -5.70
N CYS A 40 7.88 15.37 -4.92
CA CYS A 40 7.16 14.18 -5.34
C CYS A 40 5.63 14.36 -5.40
N GLN A 41 5.15 15.55 -5.09
CA GLN A 41 3.77 15.78 -4.68
C GLN A 41 2.90 16.53 -5.68
N ALA A 42 3.45 17.07 -6.77
CA ALA A 42 2.74 18.10 -7.54
C ALA A 42 1.45 17.62 -8.26
N GLY A 43 1.33 16.34 -8.60
CA GLY A 43 0.12 15.79 -9.24
C GLY A 43 -0.64 14.77 -8.38
N GLY A 44 0.08 13.79 -7.84
CA GLY A 44 -0.55 12.66 -7.15
C GLY A 44 -1.32 13.00 -5.87
N LEU A 45 -0.91 14.07 -5.13
CA LEU A 45 -1.61 14.49 -3.91
C LEU A 45 -2.99 15.10 -4.22
N SER A 46 -3.05 15.99 -5.24
CA SER A 46 -4.31 16.61 -5.65
C SER A 46 -5.28 15.56 -6.19
N ASP A 47 -4.77 14.61 -6.97
CA ASP A 47 -5.58 13.55 -7.58
C ASP A 47 -6.12 12.58 -6.51
N ALA A 48 -5.27 12.18 -5.56
CA ALA A 48 -5.68 11.34 -4.44
C ALA A 48 -6.78 12.00 -3.59
N ALA A 49 -6.60 13.29 -3.28
CA ALA A 49 -7.59 14.05 -2.53
C ALA A 49 -8.90 14.22 -3.32
N ALA A 50 -8.83 14.46 -4.64
CA ALA A 50 -10.00 14.58 -5.51
C ALA A 50 -10.80 13.27 -5.57
N VAL A 51 -10.13 12.12 -5.72
CA VAL A 51 -10.76 10.79 -5.70
C VAL A 51 -11.43 10.54 -4.35
N ALA A 52 -10.75 10.83 -3.24
CA ALA A 52 -11.32 10.66 -1.91
C ALA A 52 -12.57 11.54 -1.69
N ALA A 53 -12.54 12.78 -2.16
CA ALA A 53 -13.69 13.67 -2.12
C ALA A 53 -14.85 13.15 -2.98
N GLN A 54 -14.59 12.71 -4.20
CA GLN A 54 -15.58 12.13 -5.10
C GLN A 54 -16.21 10.86 -4.51
N LEU A 55 -15.42 10.02 -3.86
CA LEU A 55 -15.87 8.81 -3.19
C LEU A 55 -16.38 9.08 -1.75
N SER A 56 -16.41 10.34 -1.29
CA SER A 56 -16.97 10.78 -0.01
C SER A 56 -16.36 10.12 1.22
N PHE A 57 -15.01 10.01 1.28
CA PHE A 57 -14.29 9.60 2.48
C PHE A 57 -13.14 10.57 2.82
N PRO A 58 -12.73 10.68 4.10
CA PRO A 58 -11.67 11.58 4.52
C PRO A 58 -10.32 11.19 3.94
N HIS A 59 -9.47 12.19 3.67
CA HIS A 59 -8.12 12.00 3.15
C HIS A 59 -7.11 12.80 3.97
N ARG A 60 -5.92 12.23 4.19
CA ARG A 60 -4.79 12.88 4.85
C ARG A 60 -3.50 12.62 4.11
N THR A 61 -2.63 13.62 4.12
CA THR A 61 -1.23 13.47 3.70
C THR A 61 -0.34 13.32 4.93
N LEU A 62 0.55 12.34 4.89
CA LEU A 62 1.51 12.06 5.95
C LEU A 62 2.93 12.29 5.43
N ASP A 63 3.70 13.12 6.12
CA ASP A 63 5.11 13.30 5.81
C ASP A 63 5.92 12.12 6.38
N LEU A 64 6.39 11.26 5.48
CA LEU A 64 7.27 10.14 5.77
C LEU A 64 8.65 10.32 5.13
N SER A 65 9.01 11.54 4.73
CA SER A 65 10.24 11.84 4.00
C SER A 65 11.50 11.44 4.77
N GLN A 66 11.55 11.73 6.08
CA GLN A 66 12.66 11.35 6.93
C GLN A 66 12.81 9.83 7.06
N ALA A 67 11.70 9.12 7.30
CA ALA A 67 11.70 7.66 7.38
C ALA A 67 12.08 7.01 6.04
N PHE A 68 11.57 7.55 4.93
CA PHE A 68 11.90 7.07 3.59
C PHE A 68 13.37 7.25 3.26
N ARG A 69 13.93 8.42 3.57
CA ARG A 69 15.35 8.69 3.37
C ARG A 69 16.20 7.68 4.16
N ALA A 70 15.98 7.58 5.48
CA ALA A 70 16.81 6.76 6.35
C ALA A 70 16.67 5.24 6.09
N GLN A 71 15.48 4.77 5.70
CA GLN A 71 15.20 3.33 5.59
C GLN A 71 15.20 2.79 4.16
N VAL A 72 15.16 3.66 3.15
CA VAL A 72 15.12 3.25 1.74
C VAL A 72 16.22 3.91 0.93
N MET A 73 16.33 5.25 0.96
CA MET A 73 17.26 5.97 0.08
C MET A 73 18.73 5.77 0.50
N ASP A 74 19.06 6.02 1.76
CA ASP A 74 20.43 5.92 2.25
C ASP A 74 20.96 4.46 2.17
N PRO A 75 20.19 3.42 2.58
CA PRO A 75 20.62 2.04 2.38
C PRO A 75 20.73 1.62 0.90
N PHE A 76 19.85 2.14 0.03
CA PHE A 76 19.95 1.89 -1.40
C PHE A 76 21.24 2.45 -2.00
N ALA A 77 21.59 3.71 -1.66
CA ALA A 77 22.81 4.32 -2.12
C ALA A 77 24.06 3.56 -1.63
N ALA A 78 24.10 3.21 -0.34
CA ALA A 78 25.21 2.47 0.25
C ALA A 78 25.41 1.08 -0.40
N ALA A 79 24.31 0.35 -0.69
CA ALA A 79 24.41 -0.95 -1.37
C ALA A 79 24.93 -0.80 -2.82
N TYR A 80 24.51 0.25 -3.50
CA TYR A 80 24.97 0.54 -4.86
C TYR A 80 26.46 0.87 -4.90
N GLU A 81 26.95 1.64 -3.91
CA GLU A 81 28.40 1.93 -3.75
C GLU A 81 29.25 0.67 -3.50
N GLN A 82 28.62 -0.38 -2.93
CA GLN A 82 29.27 -1.68 -2.71
C GLN A 82 29.15 -2.63 -3.91
N GLY A 83 28.58 -2.19 -5.04
CA GLY A 83 28.41 -2.98 -6.26
C GLY A 83 27.21 -3.95 -6.20
N GLU A 84 26.33 -3.81 -5.22
CA GLU A 84 25.08 -4.58 -5.13
C GLU A 84 23.99 -3.99 -6.04
N THR A 85 22.98 -4.78 -6.36
CA THR A 85 21.80 -4.32 -7.12
C THR A 85 20.53 -4.46 -6.25
N PRO A 86 20.34 -3.57 -5.27
CA PRO A 86 19.19 -3.65 -4.37
C PRO A 86 17.88 -3.30 -5.06
N ASN A 87 16.76 -3.85 -4.56
CA ASN A 87 15.42 -3.47 -5.00
C ASN A 87 14.77 -2.53 -3.96
N PRO A 88 14.74 -1.20 -4.19
CA PRO A 88 14.20 -0.25 -3.24
C PRO A 88 12.70 -0.40 -3.03
N CYS A 89 11.95 -0.96 -4.01
CA CYS A 89 10.51 -1.19 -3.87
C CYS A 89 10.21 -2.22 -2.77
N VAL A 90 11.02 -3.26 -2.64
CA VAL A 90 10.88 -4.27 -1.58
C VAL A 90 11.08 -3.65 -0.20
N ALA A 91 12.15 -2.84 -0.05
CA ALA A 91 12.43 -2.11 1.19
C ALA A 91 11.31 -1.10 1.53
N CYS A 92 10.87 -0.33 0.53
CA CYS A 92 9.80 0.65 0.69
C CYS A 92 8.48 -0.01 1.12
N ASN A 93 8.09 -1.10 0.49
CA ASN A 93 6.86 -1.80 0.89
C ASN A 93 6.96 -2.28 2.34
N ARG A 94 8.04 -2.96 2.71
CA ARG A 94 8.20 -3.52 4.05
C ARG A 94 8.28 -2.46 5.15
N ARG A 95 9.09 -1.40 4.93
CA ARG A 95 9.48 -0.46 5.99
C ARG A 95 8.61 0.81 6.01
N ILE A 96 8.19 1.27 4.84
CA ILE A 96 7.44 2.54 4.72
C ILE A 96 5.94 2.27 4.60
N LYS A 97 5.48 1.53 3.56
CA LYS A 97 4.04 1.31 3.36
C LYS A 97 3.44 0.43 4.45
N PHE A 98 3.97 -0.79 4.62
CA PHE A 98 3.47 -1.74 5.63
C PHE A 98 4.24 -1.68 6.96
N GLY A 99 5.12 -0.70 7.14
CA GLY A 99 5.71 -0.26 8.39
C GLY A 99 5.12 1.07 8.83
N ALA A 100 5.86 2.16 8.63
CA ALA A 100 5.52 3.49 9.13
C ALA A 100 4.10 3.97 8.74
N LEU A 101 3.64 3.75 7.51
CA LEU A 101 2.29 4.15 7.10
C LEU A 101 1.21 3.30 7.78
N LEU A 102 1.42 1.98 7.90
CA LEU A 102 0.49 1.09 8.61
C LEU A 102 0.40 1.46 10.09
N GLU A 103 1.51 1.74 10.76
CA GLU A 103 1.55 2.22 12.14
C GLU A 103 0.74 3.52 12.32
N GLN A 104 0.91 4.48 11.40
CA GLN A 104 0.14 5.72 11.41
C GLN A 104 -1.36 5.47 11.16
N ALA A 105 -1.70 4.56 10.25
CA ALA A 105 -3.07 4.16 9.99
C ALA A 105 -3.74 3.56 11.25
N GLN A 106 -3.03 2.69 11.95
CA GLN A 106 -3.49 2.08 13.20
C GLN A 106 -3.66 3.13 14.32
N ALA A 107 -2.72 4.08 14.45
CA ALA A 107 -2.82 5.19 15.38
C ALA A 107 -4.03 6.11 15.08
N LEU A 108 -4.49 6.16 13.82
CA LEU A 108 -5.70 6.86 13.38
C LEU A 108 -6.98 6.01 13.52
N GLY A 109 -6.90 4.81 14.12
CA GLY A 109 -8.03 3.93 14.38
C GLY A 109 -8.40 3.01 13.22
N CYS A 110 -7.54 2.87 12.19
CA CYS A 110 -7.77 1.91 11.12
C CYS A 110 -7.27 0.52 11.52
N SER A 111 -8.00 -0.52 11.15
CA SER A 111 -7.66 -1.92 11.44
C SER A 111 -6.75 -2.54 10.37
N ALA A 112 -6.75 -2.00 9.16
CA ALA A 112 -5.98 -2.50 8.04
C ALA A 112 -5.53 -1.39 7.10
N LEU A 113 -4.50 -1.69 6.28
CA LEU A 113 -4.03 -0.87 5.19
C LEU A 113 -4.28 -1.58 3.86
N ALA A 114 -5.02 -0.92 2.97
CA ALA A 114 -5.23 -1.37 1.61
C ALA A 114 -4.32 -0.62 0.64
N THR A 115 -3.92 -1.30 -0.42
CA THR A 115 -3.13 -0.71 -1.51
C THR A 115 -3.58 -1.22 -2.87
N GLY A 116 -3.21 -0.50 -3.93
CA GLY A 116 -3.45 -0.90 -5.32
C GLY A 116 -2.51 -1.98 -5.85
N HIS A 117 -1.84 -2.77 -5.01
CA HIS A 117 -0.97 -3.85 -5.49
C HIS A 117 -1.75 -5.01 -6.07
N TYR A 118 -1.22 -5.56 -7.16
CA TYR A 118 -1.71 -6.79 -7.77
C TYR A 118 -1.07 -8.00 -7.10
N ALA A 119 -1.67 -8.45 -6.01
CA ALA A 119 -1.32 -9.65 -5.26
C ALA A 119 -2.58 -10.16 -4.54
N ARG A 120 -2.59 -11.41 -4.12
CA ARG A 120 -3.73 -11.98 -3.38
C ARG A 120 -3.29 -12.44 -1.99
N LEU A 121 -4.22 -12.37 -1.06
CA LEU A 121 -4.06 -12.92 0.29
C LEU A 121 -5.07 -14.04 0.50
N GLU A 122 -4.63 -15.12 1.13
CA GLU A 122 -5.44 -16.28 1.46
C GLU A 122 -5.07 -16.75 2.86
N ASP A 123 -6.06 -17.10 3.65
CA ASP A 123 -5.83 -17.70 4.96
C ASP A 123 -5.63 -19.21 4.80
N ASP A 124 -4.52 -19.74 5.28
CA ASP A 124 -4.26 -21.17 5.31
C ASP A 124 -4.89 -21.79 6.56
N PRO A 125 -5.96 -22.59 6.41
CA PRO A 125 -6.64 -23.17 7.57
C PRO A 125 -5.78 -24.19 8.31
N GLY A 126 -4.77 -24.78 7.66
CA GLY A 126 -3.90 -25.78 8.25
C GLY A 126 -2.86 -25.19 9.20
N SER A 127 -2.27 -24.05 8.84
CA SER A 127 -1.23 -23.40 9.64
C SER A 127 -1.70 -22.13 10.37
N GLY A 128 -2.90 -21.62 10.05
CA GLY A 128 -3.39 -20.33 10.53
C GLY A 128 -2.62 -19.13 9.99
N ARG A 129 -1.79 -19.32 8.96
CA ARG A 129 -0.97 -18.28 8.35
C ARG A 129 -1.72 -17.57 7.23
N ARG A 130 -1.39 -16.30 7.05
CA ARG A 130 -1.81 -15.53 5.88
C ARG A 130 -0.81 -15.71 4.75
N LEU A 131 -1.25 -16.28 3.64
CA LEU A 131 -0.43 -16.57 2.46
C LEU A 131 -0.47 -15.40 1.50
N LEU A 132 0.71 -14.92 1.09
CA LEU A 132 0.84 -14.01 -0.04
C LEU A 132 0.90 -14.84 -1.33
N LYS A 133 -0.06 -14.62 -2.21
CA LYS A 133 -0.17 -15.31 -3.50
C LYS A 133 0.03 -14.34 -4.66
N LYS A 134 0.47 -14.85 -5.79
CA LYS A 134 0.52 -14.10 -7.05
C LYS A 134 -0.84 -13.56 -7.43
N ALA A 135 -0.86 -12.45 -8.16
CA ALA A 135 -2.08 -11.92 -8.75
C ALA A 135 -2.80 -12.98 -9.61
N ALA A 136 -4.11 -12.80 -9.83
CA ALA A 136 -4.86 -13.68 -10.74
C ALA A 136 -4.33 -13.57 -12.18
N HIS A 137 -3.82 -12.40 -12.56
CA HIS A 137 -3.24 -12.12 -13.88
C HIS A 137 -1.71 -11.99 -13.77
N PRO A 138 -0.95 -13.00 -14.23
CA PRO A 138 0.50 -13.08 -14.03
C PRO A 138 1.31 -11.91 -14.58
N GLU A 139 0.83 -11.28 -15.68
CA GLU A 139 1.49 -10.14 -16.33
C GLU A 139 1.51 -8.87 -15.47
N LYS A 140 0.66 -8.80 -14.45
CA LYS A 140 0.59 -7.68 -13.50
C LYS A 140 1.07 -8.04 -12.09
N ASP A 141 1.52 -9.27 -11.87
CA ASP A 141 1.90 -9.74 -10.55
C ASP A 141 2.94 -8.84 -9.87
N GLN A 142 2.61 -8.39 -8.68
CA GLN A 142 3.47 -7.59 -7.82
C GLN A 142 3.78 -8.26 -6.48
N SER A 143 3.48 -9.56 -6.35
CA SER A 143 3.74 -10.29 -5.11
C SER A 143 5.22 -10.26 -4.70
N TYR A 144 6.15 -10.18 -5.67
CA TYR A 144 7.58 -10.15 -5.42
C TYR A 144 8.04 -8.94 -4.61
N VAL A 145 7.44 -7.75 -4.81
CA VAL A 145 7.80 -6.56 -4.01
C VAL A 145 7.23 -6.60 -2.59
N LEU A 146 6.34 -7.55 -2.31
CA LEU A 146 5.69 -7.78 -1.02
C LEU A 146 6.28 -8.99 -0.27
N SER A 147 7.26 -9.69 -0.86
CA SER A 147 7.80 -10.97 -0.38
C SER A 147 8.43 -10.90 1.02
N LEU A 148 8.85 -9.73 1.47
CA LEU A 148 9.45 -9.52 2.80
C LEU A 148 8.46 -9.07 3.87
N LEU A 149 7.15 -9.01 3.58
CA LEU A 149 6.15 -8.68 4.60
C LEU A 149 6.06 -9.79 5.64
N THR A 150 5.98 -9.38 6.91
CA THR A 150 5.78 -10.30 8.03
C THR A 150 4.32 -10.78 8.11
N GLN A 151 4.06 -11.83 8.88
CA GLN A 151 2.70 -12.32 9.10
C GLN A 151 1.80 -11.25 9.75
N GLU A 152 2.35 -10.48 10.66
CA GLU A 152 1.66 -9.35 11.28
C GLU A 152 1.27 -8.29 10.23
N GLN A 153 2.21 -7.89 9.36
CA GLN A 153 1.94 -6.97 8.27
C GLN A 153 0.91 -7.52 7.28
N LEU A 154 1.02 -8.81 6.90
CA LEU A 154 0.07 -9.45 6.00
C LEU A 154 -1.35 -9.52 6.60
N SER A 155 -1.49 -9.78 7.91
CA SER A 155 -2.80 -9.84 8.57
C SER A 155 -3.55 -8.51 8.50
N CYS A 156 -2.81 -7.39 8.57
CA CYS A 156 -3.36 -6.03 8.46
C CYS A 156 -3.36 -5.48 7.02
N SER A 157 -3.04 -6.30 6.01
CA SER A 157 -2.99 -5.86 4.59
C SER A 157 -4.25 -6.24 3.82
N ARG A 158 -4.58 -5.41 2.80
CA ARG A 158 -5.63 -5.71 1.82
C ARG A 158 -5.15 -5.32 0.42
N PHE A 159 -5.38 -6.20 -0.57
CA PHE A 159 -5.00 -6.00 -1.97
C PHE A 159 -6.22 -6.18 -2.88
N PRO A 160 -7.17 -5.23 -2.88
CA PRO A 160 -8.44 -5.39 -3.60
C PRO A 160 -8.30 -5.68 -5.10
N PRO A 161 -7.32 -5.06 -5.84
CA PRO A 161 -7.16 -5.31 -7.28
C PRO A 161 -6.54 -6.66 -7.63
N GLY A 162 -6.08 -7.44 -6.65
CA GLY A 162 -5.31 -8.67 -6.90
C GLY A 162 -6.01 -9.77 -7.70
N GLY A 163 -7.34 -9.69 -7.79
CA GLY A 163 -8.16 -10.60 -8.59
C GLY A 163 -8.55 -10.08 -9.96
N LEU A 164 -8.25 -8.81 -10.28
CA LEU A 164 -8.70 -8.13 -11.49
C LEU A 164 -7.61 -8.05 -12.56
N SER A 165 -8.02 -8.09 -13.83
CA SER A 165 -7.16 -7.78 -14.97
C SER A 165 -6.98 -6.25 -15.12
N LYS A 166 -6.07 -5.83 -16.01
CA LYS A 166 -5.87 -4.41 -16.30
C LYS A 166 -7.04 -3.78 -17.05
N GLU A 167 -7.75 -4.59 -17.85
CA GLU A 167 -8.93 -4.14 -18.58
C GLU A 167 -10.16 -3.95 -17.67
N GLU A 168 -10.20 -4.62 -16.51
CA GLU A 168 -11.27 -4.50 -15.52
C GLU A 168 -11.07 -3.30 -14.58
N ILE A 169 -9.90 -2.69 -14.61
CA ILE A 169 -9.50 -1.53 -13.81
C ILE A 169 -9.53 -0.24 -14.63
#